data_dd7e409c447f43f4215d9694737b97f0
#
_entry.id   dd7e409c447f43f4215d9694737b97f0
#
_cell.length_a   1.000
_cell.length_b   1.000
_cell.length_c   1.000
_cell.angle_alpha   90.00
_cell.angle_beta   90.00
_cell.angle_gamma   90.00
#
_symmetry.space_group_name_H-M   'P 1'
#
loop_
_entity.id
_entity.type
_entity.pdbx_description
1 polymer ?
#
loop_
_entity_poly.entity_id
_entity_poly.type
_entity_poly.pdbx_seq_one_letter_code
_entity_poly.pdbx_strand_id
1 'polypeptide(L)'
;MKVDLCMWTKNGAKTLPIVLERINKVIPKEQVGEKYIVDDRSHDSTLRIANHYGWNVVRNKGSGISDGANTALDLVRTGFFCSFEQDVLVSPCWWNRVSRLMKPNVAAVSGLRFLPKNSFCYNIDSYLLSHNGGDYGKTLDNTMWNADVLKSIGGFPKVTNAFTETVLHYKLRELGYRWLVDYAVRSLHLHGGLWDELRHYYFYGANMPELQSKVNLNVNVFSKFLKSPTSALRMALATGDPKLVLSYPLCRLAMLGGYLHAS
;
A
#
# COMPACT_ATOMS: atom_id res chain seq x y z
N MET A 1 -23.37 -3.46 -7.38
CA MET A 1 -22.40 -4.41 -6.80
C MET A 1 -22.16 -4.00 -5.36
N LYS A 2 -22.50 -4.84 -4.37
CA LYS A 2 -22.17 -4.55 -2.96
C LYS A 2 -20.73 -4.98 -2.65
N VAL A 3 -20.04 -4.17 -1.86
CA VAL A 3 -18.65 -4.42 -1.42
C VAL A 3 -18.51 -4.16 0.07
N ASP A 4 -17.72 -4.96 0.74
CA ASP A 4 -17.30 -4.68 2.11
C ASP A 4 -16.10 -3.72 2.08
N LEU A 5 -16.00 -2.85 3.08
CA LEU A 5 -14.88 -1.94 3.22
C LEU A 5 -13.98 -2.41 4.36
N CYS A 6 -12.70 -2.54 4.09
CA CYS A 6 -11.73 -3.03 5.05
C CYS A 6 -10.57 -2.04 5.22
N MET A 7 -10.11 -1.89 6.43
CA MET A 7 -8.91 -1.12 6.76
C MET A 7 -8.15 -1.83 7.89
N TRP A 8 -6.84 -1.92 7.78
CA TRP A 8 -5.99 -2.30 8.90
C TRP A 8 -5.25 -1.07 9.39
N THR A 9 -5.16 -0.91 10.70
CA THR A 9 -4.70 0.33 11.31
C THR A 9 -3.89 0.11 12.58
N LYS A 10 -3.01 1.06 12.87
CA LYS A 10 -2.31 1.19 14.14
C LYS A 10 -1.99 2.66 14.41
N ASN A 11 -2.52 3.21 15.51
CA ASN A 11 -2.27 4.60 15.93
C ASN A 11 -2.56 5.62 14.81
N GLY A 12 -3.73 5.50 14.18
CA GLY A 12 -4.13 6.31 13.03
C GLY A 12 -4.92 7.57 13.34
N ALA A 13 -5.10 7.93 14.62
CA ALA A 13 -6.03 8.97 15.05
C ALA A 13 -5.84 10.32 14.33
N LYS A 14 -4.61 10.64 13.90
CA LYS A 14 -4.27 11.92 13.26
C LYS A 14 -4.92 12.07 11.88
N THR A 15 -4.98 11.01 11.08
CA THR A 15 -5.38 11.05 9.66
C THR A 15 -6.72 10.35 9.42
N LEU A 16 -7.09 9.40 10.28
CA LEU A 16 -8.27 8.58 10.14
C LEU A 16 -9.57 9.36 9.91
N PRO A 17 -9.88 10.48 10.62
CA PRO A 17 -11.12 11.22 10.40
C PRO A 17 -11.30 11.69 8.96
N ILE A 18 -10.27 12.32 8.39
CA ILE A 18 -10.34 12.85 7.02
C ILE A 18 -10.39 11.72 5.98
N VAL A 19 -9.73 10.59 6.25
CA VAL A 19 -9.74 9.42 5.36
C VAL A 19 -11.13 8.77 5.36
N LEU A 20 -11.72 8.52 6.53
CA LEU A 20 -13.06 7.91 6.63
C LEU A 20 -14.14 8.81 6.04
N GLU A 21 -14.05 10.11 6.26
CA GLU A 21 -14.95 11.08 5.63
C GLU A 21 -14.85 11.03 4.10
N ARG A 22 -13.63 10.96 3.55
CA ARG A 22 -13.41 10.86 2.11
C ARG A 22 -13.95 9.56 1.54
N ILE A 23 -13.75 8.42 2.19
CA ILE A 23 -14.28 7.12 1.77
C ILE A 23 -15.82 7.19 1.73
N ASN A 24 -16.46 7.72 2.77
CA ASN A 24 -17.90 7.89 2.82
C ASN A 24 -18.48 8.83 1.73
N LYS A 25 -17.68 9.79 1.23
CA LYS A 25 -18.07 10.67 0.10
C LYS A 25 -17.86 10.03 -1.26
N VAL A 26 -16.88 9.15 -1.40
CA VAL A 26 -16.47 8.59 -2.69
C VAL A 26 -17.24 7.32 -3.02
N ILE A 27 -17.56 6.49 -2.03
CA ILE A 27 -18.25 5.22 -2.24
C ILE A 27 -19.74 5.40 -1.94
N PRO A 28 -20.64 5.14 -2.91
CA PRO A 28 -22.09 5.26 -2.70
C PRO A 28 -22.57 4.33 -1.58
N LYS A 29 -23.38 4.86 -0.68
CA LYS A 29 -23.85 4.11 0.51
C LYS A 29 -24.58 2.81 0.16
N GLU A 30 -25.35 2.81 -0.90
CA GLU A 30 -26.10 1.64 -1.40
C GLU A 30 -25.19 0.53 -1.94
N GLN A 31 -23.92 0.84 -2.22
CA GLN A 31 -22.92 -0.11 -2.65
C GLN A 31 -22.11 -0.69 -1.48
N VAL A 32 -22.22 -0.11 -0.29
CA VAL A 32 -21.48 -0.56 0.89
C VAL A 32 -22.24 -1.70 1.58
N GLY A 33 -21.57 -2.80 1.83
CA GLY A 33 -21.98 -3.86 2.74
C GLY A 33 -21.57 -3.51 4.17
N GLU A 34 -20.65 -4.28 4.72
CA GLU A 34 -20.07 -4.05 6.05
C GLU A 34 -18.79 -3.19 5.98
N LYS A 35 -18.46 -2.55 7.08
CA LYS A 35 -17.24 -1.75 7.22
C LYS A 35 -16.43 -2.27 8.40
N TYR A 36 -15.19 -2.70 8.17
CA TYR A 36 -14.31 -3.30 9.18
C TYR A 36 -13.00 -2.52 9.30
N ILE A 37 -12.66 -2.12 10.52
CA ILE A 37 -11.31 -1.69 10.89
C ILE A 37 -10.67 -2.80 11.71
N VAL A 38 -9.58 -3.36 11.19
CA VAL A 38 -8.74 -4.33 11.89
C VAL A 38 -7.62 -3.57 12.60
N ASP A 39 -7.70 -3.51 13.91
CA ASP A 39 -6.79 -2.74 14.76
C ASP A 39 -5.61 -3.58 15.27
N ASP A 40 -4.39 -3.10 15.06
CA ASP A 40 -3.16 -3.73 15.56
C ASP A 40 -2.71 -3.09 16.89
N ARG A 41 -3.59 -3.10 17.89
CA ARG A 41 -3.33 -2.64 19.27
C ARG A 41 -2.98 -1.15 19.34
N SER A 42 -3.84 -0.30 18.78
CA SER A 42 -3.72 1.15 18.92
C SER A 42 -3.88 1.61 20.37
N HIS A 43 -3.11 2.63 20.75
CA HIS A 43 -3.12 3.24 22.09
C HIS A 43 -3.65 4.66 22.07
N ASP A 44 -4.00 5.19 20.89
CA ASP A 44 -4.55 6.53 20.68
C ASP A 44 -6.09 6.49 20.50
N SER A 45 -6.66 7.56 19.96
CA SER A 45 -8.12 7.67 19.73
C SER A 45 -8.63 6.90 18.50
N THR A 46 -7.81 6.06 17.85
CA THR A 46 -8.17 5.36 16.60
C THR A 46 -9.50 4.63 16.72
N LEU A 47 -9.67 3.80 17.76
CA LEU A 47 -10.88 2.98 17.94
C LEU A 47 -12.14 3.84 18.13
N ARG A 48 -12.03 4.91 18.92
CA ARG A 48 -13.14 5.84 19.16
C ARG A 48 -13.56 6.54 17.86
N ILE A 49 -12.60 6.95 17.04
CA ILE A 49 -12.84 7.57 15.74
C ILE A 49 -13.50 6.56 14.79
N ALA A 50 -13.00 5.34 14.68
CA ALA A 50 -13.57 4.29 13.84
C ALA A 50 -15.06 4.05 14.17
N ASN A 51 -15.39 3.88 15.44
CA ASN A 51 -16.76 3.68 15.90
C ASN A 51 -17.66 4.90 15.59
N HIS A 52 -17.17 6.14 15.74
CA HIS A 52 -17.91 7.36 15.41
C HIS A 52 -18.31 7.41 13.93
N TYR A 53 -17.45 6.91 13.02
CA TYR A 53 -17.75 6.82 11.58
C TYR A 53 -18.52 5.55 11.20
N GLY A 54 -18.97 4.75 12.17
CA GLY A 54 -19.79 3.55 11.97
C GLY A 54 -19.01 2.39 11.35
N TRP A 55 -17.72 2.24 11.69
CA TRP A 55 -16.92 1.09 11.34
C TRP A 55 -16.88 0.07 12.48
N ASN A 56 -17.03 -1.20 12.15
CA ASN A 56 -16.88 -2.31 13.08
C ASN A 56 -15.40 -2.52 13.39
N VAL A 57 -15.01 -2.33 14.66
CA VAL A 57 -13.62 -2.51 15.07
C VAL A 57 -13.38 -3.94 15.48
N VAL A 58 -12.37 -4.56 14.88
CA VAL A 58 -11.95 -5.94 15.16
C VAL A 58 -10.45 -5.95 15.48
N ARG A 59 -10.05 -6.74 16.46
CA ARG A 59 -8.63 -6.88 16.79
C ARG A 59 -7.91 -7.72 15.73
N ASN A 60 -6.72 -7.28 15.32
CA ASN A 60 -5.84 -8.07 14.47
C ASN A 60 -5.51 -9.41 15.15
N LYS A 61 -5.79 -10.53 14.46
CA LYS A 61 -5.55 -11.90 14.98
C LYS A 61 -4.07 -12.20 15.19
N GLY A 62 -3.20 -11.51 14.44
CA GLY A 62 -1.75 -11.58 14.57
C GLY A 62 -1.16 -10.19 14.79
N SER A 63 -0.17 -9.81 13.97
CA SER A 63 0.46 -8.49 13.95
C SER A 63 0.89 -8.08 12.54
N GLY A 64 0.96 -6.75 12.33
CA GLY A 64 1.39 -6.18 11.05
C GLY A 64 0.35 -6.29 9.94
N ILE A 65 0.78 -5.92 8.73
CA ILE A 65 -0.08 -5.68 7.56
C ILE A 65 -0.72 -6.97 7.06
N SER A 66 0.06 -8.03 6.85
CA SER A 66 -0.45 -9.29 6.28
C SER A 66 -1.49 -9.98 7.16
N ASP A 67 -1.27 -9.97 8.49
CA ASP A 67 -2.24 -10.54 9.44
C ASP A 67 -3.50 -9.67 9.52
N GLY A 68 -3.34 -8.35 9.48
CA GLY A 68 -4.45 -7.41 9.42
C GLY A 68 -5.31 -7.61 8.18
N ALA A 69 -4.67 -7.72 7.01
CA ALA A 69 -5.34 -7.97 5.74
C ALA A 69 -6.07 -9.33 5.71
N ASN A 70 -5.45 -10.39 6.23
CA ASN A 70 -6.09 -11.70 6.33
C ASN A 70 -7.24 -11.71 7.36
N THR A 71 -7.06 -11.03 8.50
CA THR A 71 -8.16 -10.86 9.48
C THR A 71 -9.35 -10.15 8.84
N ALA A 72 -9.11 -9.12 8.02
CA ALA A 72 -10.16 -8.44 7.27
C ALA A 72 -10.81 -9.38 6.24
N LEU A 73 -10.02 -10.13 5.46
CA LEU A 73 -10.52 -11.06 4.45
C LEU A 73 -11.43 -12.15 5.05
N ASP A 74 -11.14 -12.62 6.26
CA ASP A 74 -11.98 -13.59 6.99
C ASP A 74 -13.36 -13.03 7.33
N LEU A 75 -13.49 -11.70 7.49
CA LEU A 75 -14.75 -11.02 7.82
C LEU A 75 -15.58 -10.70 6.57
N VAL A 76 -14.96 -10.63 5.40
CA VAL A 76 -15.62 -10.27 4.13
C VAL A 76 -16.69 -11.30 3.77
N ARG A 77 -17.92 -10.79 3.56
CA ARG A 77 -19.10 -11.59 3.20
C ARG A 77 -19.58 -11.34 1.78
N THR A 78 -19.17 -10.24 1.17
CA THR A 78 -19.45 -9.93 -0.23
C THR A 78 -18.40 -10.55 -1.15
N GLY A 79 -18.73 -10.80 -2.43
CA GLY A 79 -17.76 -11.34 -3.41
C GLY A 79 -16.61 -10.37 -3.72
N PHE A 80 -16.75 -9.10 -3.34
CA PHE A 80 -15.73 -8.06 -3.52
C PHE A 80 -15.58 -7.23 -2.25
N PHE A 81 -14.37 -6.76 -2.00
CA PHE A 81 -14.14 -5.79 -0.93
C PHE A 81 -13.11 -4.74 -1.34
N CYS A 82 -13.11 -3.62 -0.64
CA CYS A 82 -12.17 -2.53 -0.85
C CYS A 82 -11.29 -2.37 0.37
N SER A 83 -9.98 -2.29 0.16
CA SER A 83 -9.02 -2.06 1.23
C SER A 83 -8.45 -0.65 1.19
N PHE A 84 -8.27 -0.08 2.36
CA PHE A 84 -7.77 1.27 2.56
C PHE A 84 -6.73 1.29 3.68
N GLU A 85 -5.89 2.33 3.67
CA GLU A 85 -5.00 2.67 4.78
C GLU A 85 -5.47 3.94 5.49
N GLN A 86 -5.10 4.07 6.74
CA GLN A 86 -5.51 5.15 7.64
C GLN A 86 -5.03 6.55 7.21
N ASP A 87 -4.08 6.62 6.29
CA ASP A 87 -3.40 7.83 5.82
C ASP A 87 -3.40 7.99 4.30
N VAL A 88 -4.27 7.25 3.59
CA VAL A 88 -4.46 7.39 2.14
C VAL A 88 -5.81 8.03 1.83
N LEU A 89 -5.76 9.25 1.34
CA LEU A 89 -6.93 10.01 0.92
C LEU A 89 -7.29 9.62 -0.52
N VAL A 90 -8.30 8.76 -0.66
CA VAL A 90 -8.69 8.22 -1.98
C VAL A 90 -9.13 9.32 -2.94
N SER A 91 -8.81 9.13 -4.23
CA SER A 91 -9.21 10.03 -5.31
C SER A 91 -10.73 10.17 -5.38
N PRO A 92 -11.28 11.37 -5.67
CA PRO A 92 -12.73 11.54 -5.84
C PRO A 92 -13.35 10.65 -6.94
N CYS A 93 -12.58 10.27 -7.94
CA CYS A 93 -13.03 9.39 -9.02
C CYS A 93 -12.77 7.89 -8.75
N TRP A 94 -12.28 7.53 -7.55
CA TRP A 94 -11.80 6.18 -7.25
C TRP A 94 -12.87 5.12 -7.51
N TRP A 95 -14.04 5.24 -6.90
CA TRP A 95 -15.13 4.27 -7.05
C TRP A 95 -15.54 4.07 -8.52
N ASN A 96 -15.84 5.17 -9.20
CA ASN A 96 -16.36 5.13 -10.56
C ASN A 96 -15.38 4.49 -11.57
N ARG A 97 -14.08 4.56 -11.29
CA ARG A 97 -13.06 3.99 -12.16
C ARG A 97 -12.68 2.58 -11.77
N VAL A 98 -12.38 2.35 -10.50
CA VAL A 98 -11.90 1.05 -9.99
C VAL A 98 -12.98 -0.02 -10.15
N SER A 99 -14.24 0.28 -9.79
CA SER A 99 -15.35 -0.68 -9.89
C SER A 99 -15.63 -1.14 -11.34
N ARG A 100 -15.44 -0.27 -12.32
CA ARG A 100 -15.66 -0.60 -13.74
C ARG A 100 -14.61 -1.54 -14.34
N LEU A 101 -13.43 -1.57 -13.74
CA LEU A 101 -12.31 -2.42 -14.21
C LEU A 101 -12.37 -3.82 -13.59
N MET A 102 -13.18 -4.06 -12.56
CA MET A 102 -13.40 -5.40 -12.03
C MET A 102 -14.11 -6.29 -13.04
N LYS A 103 -13.45 -7.38 -13.43
CA LYS A 103 -13.92 -8.39 -14.39
C LYS A 103 -13.63 -9.78 -13.79
N PRO A 104 -14.26 -10.86 -14.30
CA PRO A 104 -14.10 -12.22 -13.73
C PRO A 104 -12.64 -12.69 -13.57
N ASN A 105 -11.75 -12.32 -14.50
CA ASN A 105 -10.33 -12.69 -14.46
C ASN A 105 -9.43 -11.66 -13.75
N VAL A 106 -10.04 -10.63 -13.13
CA VAL A 106 -9.32 -9.59 -12.39
C VAL A 106 -9.43 -9.88 -10.89
N ALA A 107 -8.30 -10.16 -10.27
CA ALA A 107 -8.22 -10.38 -8.83
C ALA A 107 -8.22 -9.06 -8.04
N ALA A 108 -7.64 -8.01 -8.62
CA ALA A 108 -7.51 -6.72 -7.97
C ALA A 108 -7.45 -5.54 -8.95
N VAL A 109 -7.97 -4.40 -8.50
CA VAL A 109 -7.83 -3.11 -9.18
C VAL A 109 -7.42 -2.06 -8.17
N SER A 110 -6.22 -1.50 -8.33
CA SER A 110 -5.69 -0.43 -7.47
C SER A 110 -5.81 0.94 -8.14
N GLY A 111 -6.03 1.97 -7.33
CA GLY A 111 -5.64 3.33 -7.69
C GLY A 111 -4.15 3.55 -7.43
N LEU A 112 -3.60 4.60 -8.03
CA LEU A 112 -2.22 5.01 -7.80
C LEU A 112 -2.13 5.88 -6.53
N ARG A 113 -1.13 5.60 -5.70
CA ARG A 113 -0.83 6.37 -4.49
C ARG A 113 0.31 7.35 -4.77
N PHE A 114 0.14 8.61 -4.39
CA PHE A 114 1.13 9.67 -4.54
C PHE A 114 1.41 10.36 -3.23
N LEU A 115 2.66 10.75 -3.04
CA LEU A 115 3.06 11.66 -1.97
C LEU A 115 2.56 13.09 -2.26
N PRO A 116 2.37 13.94 -1.24
CA PRO A 116 2.10 15.37 -1.44
C PRO A 116 3.23 16.04 -2.24
N LYS A 117 2.89 17.00 -3.11
CA LYS A 117 3.88 17.70 -3.96
C LYS A 117 5.02 18.37 -3.19
N ASN A 118 4.78 18.74 -1.94
CA ASN A 118 5.79 19.29 -1.04
C ASN A 118 6.61 18.23 -0.29
N SER A 119 6.31 16.95 -0.48
CA SER A 119 7.12 15.88 0.07
C SER A 119 8.51 15.84 -0.57
N PHE A 120 9.49 15.49 0.24
CA PHE A 120 10.89 15.36 -0.20
C PHE A 120 11.10 14.26 -1.25
N CYS A 121 10.23 13.25 -1.26
CA CYS A 121 10.33 12.11 -2.16
C CYS A 121 9.29 12.10 -3.29
N TYR A 122 8.48 13.15 -3.43
CA TYR A 122 7.42 13.22 -4.45
C TYR A 122 7.92 12.91 -5.88
N ASN A 123 9.05 13.48 -6.25
CA ASN A 123 9.59 13.30 -7.59
C ASN A 123 10.26 11.94 -7.82
N ILE A 124 10.63 11.21 -6.74
CA ILE A 124 11.07 9.81 -6.84
C ILE A 124 9.92 8.95 -7.36
N ASP A 125 8.74 9.05 -6.75
CA ASP A 125 7.55 8.29 -7.18
C ASP A 125 7.14 8.63 -8.60
N SER A 126 7.17 9.93 -8.94
CA SER A 126 6.84 10.40 -10.29
C SER A 126 7.80 9.86 -11.35
N TYR A 127 9.09 9.82 -11.03
CA TYR A 127 10.11 9.25 -11.92
C TYR A 127 9.94 7.73 -12.06
N LEU A 128 9.77 7.02 -10.94
CA LEU A 128 9.59 5.56 -10.97
C LEU A 128 8.34 5.15 -11.74
N LEU A 129 7.26 5.91 -11.61
CA LEU A 129 6.04 5.69 -12.37
C LEU A 129 6.28 5.78 -13.89
N SER A 130 7.04 6.79 -14.33
CA SER A 130 7.30 6.99 -15.75
C SER A 130 8.26 5.97 -16.36
N HIS A 131 9.05 5.25 -15.53
CA HIS A 131 10.10 4.34 -16.00
C HIS A 131 9.84 2.85 -15.72
N ASN A 132 9.02 2.52 -14.72
CA ASN A 132 8.78 1.13 -14.32
C ASN A 132 7.51 0.50 -14.94
N GLY A 133 6.73 1.24 -15.69
CA GLY A 133 5.57 0.73 -16.42
C GLY A 133 4.49 0.09 -15.55
N GLY A 134 3.79 -0.90 -16.09
CA GLY A 134 2.56 -1.48 -15.57
C GLY A 134 2.64 -2.24 -14.23
N ASP A 135 3.83 -2.48 -13.68
CA ASP A 135 4.00 -3.16 -12.39
C ASP A 135 4.12 -2.19 -11.21
N TYR A 136 4.25 -0.89 -11.48
CA TYR A 136 4.29 0.13 -10.45
C TYR A 136 2.88 0.46 -9.93
N GLY A 137 2.77 0.73 -8.63
CA GLY A 137 1.51 1.19 -8.00
C GLY A 137 0.56 0.09 -7.54
N LYS A 138 0.98 -1.18 -7.56
CA LYS A 138 0.25 -2.25 -6.89
C LYS A 138 0.47 -2.14 -5.39
N THR A 139 -0.59 -1.83 -4.66
CA THR A 139 -0.57 -1.65 -3.20
C THR A 139 -1.71 -2.42 -2.56
N LEU A 140 -1.57 -2.83 -1.31
CA LEU A 140 -2.64 -3.52 -0.59
C LEU A 140 -3.79 -2.58 -0.23
N ASP A 141 -3.51 -1.31 -0.06
CA ASP A 141 -4.47 -0.22 0.14
C ASP A 141 -4.97 0.34 -1.19
N ASN A 142 -5.98 1.19 -1.13
CA ASN A 142 -6.49 1.89 -2.32
C ASN A 142 -6.89 0.91 -3.45
N THR A 143 -7.34 -0.30 -3.06
CA THR A 143 -7.53 -1.45 -3.95
C THR A 143 -8.88 -2.11 -3.72
N MET A 144 -9.55 -2.44 -4.82
CA MET A 144 -10.72 -3.33 -4.83
C MET A 144 -10.27 -4.74 -5.19
N TRP A 145 -10.73 -5.73 -4.43
CA TRP A 145 -10.35 -7.13 -4.51
C TRP A 145 -11.52 -8.03 -4.84
N ASN A 146 -11.26 -9.09 -5.58
CA ASN A 146 -12.13 -10.24 -5.67
C ASN A 146 -11.86 -11.15 -4.46
N ALA A 147 -12.81 -11.21 -3.53
CA ALA A 147 -12.66 -11.95 -2.28
C ALA A 147 -12.54 -13.47 -2.51
N ASP A 148 -13.30 -13.99 -3.47
CA ASP A 148 -13.31 -15.44 -3.77
C ASP A 148 -11.96 -15.88 -4.34
N VAL A 149 -11.36 -15.07 -5.23
CA VAL A 149 -10.01 -15.31 -5.74
C VAL A 149 -9.00 -15.29 -4.60
N LEU A 150 -9.03 -14.28 -3.73
CA LEU A 150 -8.08 -14.23 -2.61
C LEU A 150 -8.25 -15.41 -1.65
N LYS A 151 -9.48 -15.78 -1.30
CA LYS A 151 -9.75 -16.93 -0.44
C LYS A 151 -9.27 -18.23 -1.07
N SER A 152 -9.49 -18.43 -2.39
CA SER A 152 -9.08 -19.65 -3.10
C SER A 152 -7.57 -19.87 -3.13
N ILE A 153 -6.78 -18.79 -3.08
CA ILE A 153 -5.32 -18.86 -3.06
C ILE A 153 -4.72 -18.84 -1.65
N GLY A 154 -5.55 -18.89 -0.60
CA GLY A 154 -5.11 -18.89 0.80
C GLY A 154 -4.85 -17.51 1.39
N GLY A 155 -5.40 -16.44 0.80
CA GLY A 155 -5.32 -15.08 1.31
C GLY A 155 -4.04 -14.33 0.96
N PHE A 156 -3.75 -13.29 1.76
CA PHE A 156 -2.55 -12.49 1.65
C PHE A 156 -1.33 -13.25 2.17
N PRO A 157 -0.21 -13.33 1.42
CA PRO A 157 0.96 -14.07 1.84
C PRO A 157 1.62 -13.47 3.09
N LYS A 158 1.97 -14.32 4.05
CA LYS A 158 2.68 -13.96 5.28
C LYS A 158 4.19 -14.21 5.13
N VAL A 159 4.80 -13.57 4.16
CA VAL A 159 6.21 -13.81 3.85
C VAL A 159 7.11 -12.92 4.71
N THR A 160 6.78 -11.64 4.80
CA THR A 160 7.48 -10.64 5.61
C THR A 160 6.47 -9.61 6.13
N ASN A 161 6.92 -8.68 6.98
CA ASN A 161 6.10 -7.53 7.38
C ASN A 161 6.02 -6.45 6.28
N ALA A 162 6.82 -6.56 5.20
CA ALA A 162 6.80 -5.72 4.01
C ALA A 162 6.67 -6.61 2.76
N PHE A 163 6.46 -5.99 1.60
CA PHE A 163 6.44 -6.68 0.28
C PHE A 163 5.34 -7.73 0.09
N THR A 164 4.32 -7.75 0.93
CA THR A 164 3.14 -8.65 0.77
C THR A 164 2.53 -8.52 -0.61
N GLU A 165 2.39 -7.27 -1.10
CA GLU A 165 1.88 -6.96 -2.44
C GLU A 165 2.75 -7.54 -3.56
N THR A 166 4.06 -7.52 -3.40
CA THR A 166 5.00 -8.08 -4.39
C THR A 166 4.81 -9.58 -4.53
N VAL A 167 4.81 -10.30 -3.40
CA VAL A 167 4.64 -11.76 -3.40
C VAL A 167 3.25 -12.15 -3.91
N LEU A 168 2.21 -11.43 -3.47
CA LEU A 168 0.85 -11.66 -3.93
C LEU A 168 0.71 -11.44 -5.43
N HIS A 169 1.33 -10.38 -5.98
CA HIS A 169 1.29 -10.10 -7.40
C HIS A 169 1.87 -11.26 -8.23
N TYR A 170 3.04 -11.78 -7.85
CA TYR A 170 3.63 -12.94 -8.53
C TYR A 170 2.73 -14.16 -8.47
N LYS A 171 2.19 -14.47 -7.29
CA LYS A 171 1.26 -15.61 -7.10
C LYS A 171 0.00 -15.49 -7.97
N LEU A 172 -0.62 -14.32 -7.99
CA LEU A 172 -1.80 -14.07 -8.84
C LEU A 172 -1.49 -14.24 -10.31
N ARG A 173 -0.34 -13.72 -10.78
CA ARG A 173 0.09 -13.84 -12.18
C ARG A 173 0.37 -15.27 -12.59
N GLU A 174 1.02 -16.08 -11.75
CA GLU A 174 1.26 -17.51 -12.00
C GLU A 174 -0.05 -18.29 -12.14
N LEU A 175 -1.10 -17.89 -11.42
CA LEU A 175 -2.43 -18.48 -11.49
C LEU A 175 -3.32 -17.89 -12.60
N GLY A 176 -2.78 -17.02 -13.46
CA GLY A 176 -3.50 -16.42 -14.58
C GLY A 176 -4.42 -15.25 -14.22
N TYR A 177 -4.40 -14.78 -12.98
CA TYR A 177 -5.18 -13.62 -12.55
C TYR A 177 -4.45 -12.30 -12.83
N ARG A 178 -5.23 -11.26 -13.05
CA ARG A 178 -4.72 -9.91 -13.30
C ARG A 178 -4.89 -9.02 -12.06
N TRP A 179 -3.86 -8.27 -11.76
CA TRP A 179 -3.93 -7.13 -10.85
C TRP A 179 -3.69 -5.86 -11.66
N LEU A 180 -4.72 -5.04 -11.82
CA LEU A 180 -4.69 -3.82 -12.62
C LEU A 180 -4.40 -2.60 -11.75
N VAL A 181 -3.75 -1.60 -12.33
CA VAL A 181 -3.60 -0.27 -11.73
C VAL A 181 -4.24 0.76 -12.64
N ASP A 182 -5.17 1.55 -12.13
CA ASP A 182 -5.70 2.70 -12.87
C ASP A 182 -4.88 3.96 -12.55
N TYR A 183 -3.98 4.31 -13.46
CA TYR A 183 -3.07 5.45 -13.30
C TYR A 183 -3.75 6.83 -13.30
N ALA A 184 -5.02 6.91 -13.73
CA ALA A 184 -5.81 8.13 -13.63
C ALA A 184 -6.46 8.31 -12.26
N VAL A 185 -6.50 7.25 -11.44
CA VAL A 185 -6.96 7.30 -10.05
C VAL A 185 -5.78 7.65 -9.16
N ARG A 186 -5.65 8.93 -8.83
CA ARG A 186 -4.54 9.46 -8.03
C ARG A 186 -5.01 9.75 -6.62
N SER A 187 -4.65 8.88 -5.68
CA SER A 187 -4.94 9.01 -4.25
C SER A 187 -3.73 9.61 -3.52
N LEU A 188 -3.99 10.47 -2.55
CA LEU A 188 -2.94 11.20 -1.83
C LEU A 188 -2.55 10.45 -0.56
N HIS A 189 -1.30 10.07 -0.43
CA HIS A 189 -0.73 9.52 0.79
C HIS A 189 -0.37 10.69 1.73
N LEU A 190 -1.04 10.76 2.87
CA LEU A 190 -0.85 11.80 3.89
C LEU A 190 0.41 11.52 4.72
N HIS A 191 1.50 11.26 4.02
CA HIS A 191 2.75 10.85 4.62
C HIS A 191 3.54 12.06 5.13
N GLY A 192 4.38 11.80 6.11
CA GLY A 192 5.20 12.81 6.75
C GLY A 192 6.35 13.33 5.91
N GLY A 193 7.33 13.92 6.60
CA GLY A 193 8.52 14.47 5.96
C GLY A 193 9.62 13.43 5.74
N LEU A 194 10.84 13.93 5.49
CA LEU A 194 12.04 13.14 5.23
C LEU A 194 12.27 12.00 6.25
N TRP A 195 12.05 12.23 7.54
CA TRP A 195 12.28 11.23 8.58
C TRP A 195 11.35 10.02 8.45
N ASP A 196 10.09 10.23 8.06
CA ASP A 196 9.15 9.14 7.85
C ASP A 196 9.54 8.32 6.61
N GLU A 197 10.00 8.99 5.56
CA GLU A 197 10.54 8.31 4.37
C GLU A 197 11.78 7.48 4.71
N LEU A 198 12.74 8.03 5.45
CA LEU A 198 13.94 7.29 5.85
C LEU A 198 13.59 6.08 6.72
N ARG A 199 12.63 6.19 7.64
CA ARG A 199 12.11 5.06 8.42
C ARG A 199 11.46 3.99 7.53
N HIS A 200 10.70 4.39 6.50
CA HIS A 200 10.10 3.49 5.53
C HIS A 200 11.18 2.71 4.74
N TYR A 201 12.17 3.40 4.22
CA TYR A 201 13.27 2.74 3.51
C TYR A 201 14.08 1.82 4.42
N TYR A 202 14.34 2.22 5.67
CA TYR A 202 14.97 1.36 6.67
C TYR A 202 14.15 0.10 6.93
N PHE A 203 12.83 0.24 7.10
CA PHE A 203 11.90 -0.87 7.28
C PHE A 203 11.92 -1.84 6.09
N TYR A 204 11.91 -1.33 4.86
CA TYR A 204 12.06 -2.17 3.68
C TYR A 204 13.41 -2.90 3.66
N GLY A 205 14.49 -2.23 4.05
CA GLY A 205 15.81 -2.85 4.17
C GLY A 205 15.80 -4.00 5.16
N ALA A 206 15.26 -3.78 6.36
CA ALA A 206 15.20 -4.78 7.42
C ALA A 206 14.36 -6.03 7.07
N ASN A 207 13.40 -5.92 6.16
CA ASN A 207 12.60 -7.05 5.70
C ASN A 207 13.15 -7.73 4.43
N MET A 208 14.19 -7.18 3.81
CA MET A 208 14.74 -7.70 2.56
C MET A 208 15.43 -9.07 2.71
N PRO A 209 16.23 -9.37 3.76
CA PRO A 209 16.84 -10.68 3.94
C PRO A 209 15.79 -11.80 4.02
N GLU A 210 14.71 -11.57 4.78
CA GLU A 210 13.62 -12.54 4.91
C GLU A 210 12.90 -12.74 3.57
N LEU A 211 12.63 -11.66 2.83
CA LEU A 211 12.06 -11.75 1.48
C LEU A 211 12.94 -12.58 0.56
N GLN A 212 14.24 -12.31 0.54
CA GLN A 212 15.21 -13.02 -0.32
C GLN A 212 15.30 -14.51 0.01
N SER A 213 15.19 -14.88 1.29
CA SER A 213 15.21 -16.28 1.72
C SER A 213 13.95 -17.08 1.33
N LYS A 214 12.80 -16.41 1.26
CA LYS A 214 11.50 -17.06 1.01
C LYS A 214 11.03 -16.97 -0.45
N VAL A 215 11.51 -15.97 -1.16
CA VAL A 215 11.19 -15.73 -2.58
C VAL A 215 12.52 -15.57 -3.30
N ASN A 216 12.77 -16.37 -4.31
CA ASN A 216 14.03 -16.35 -5.06
C ASN A 216 14.22 -15.00 -5.81
N LEU A 217 14.43 -13.93 -5.04
CA LEU A 217 14.50 -12.55 -5.49
C LEU A 217 15.95 -12.05 -5.34
N ASN A 218 16.68 -12.01 -6.43
CA ASN A 218 18.07 -11.55 -6.43
C ASN A 218 18.15 -10.01 -6.45
N VAL A 219 17.96 -9.37 -5.28
CA VAL A 219 18.11 -7.92 -5.12
C VAL A 219 19.38 -7.61 -4.33
N ASN A 220 20.41 -7.12 -5.00
CA ASN A 220 21.61 -6.66 -4.32
C ASN A 220 21.44 -5.23 -3.79
N VAL A 221 21.13 -5.12 -2.48
CA VAL A 221 20.89 -3.85 -1.79
C VAL A 221 22.14 -2.96 -1.79
N PHE A 222 23.32 -3.54 -1.60
CA PHE A 222 24.59 -2.81 -1.63
C PHE A 222 24.87 -2.20 -3.00
N SER A 223 24.71 -2.98 -4.08
CA SER A 223 24.86 -2.46 -5.44
C SER A 223 23.87 -1.33 -5.74
N LYS A 224 22.62 -1.43 -5.27
CA LYS A 224 21.62 -0.36 -5.41
C LYS A 224 22.03 0.91 -4.67
N PHE A 225 22.64 0.78 -3.49
CA PHE A 225 23.18 1.92 -2.75
C PHE A 225 24.36 2.56 -3.52
N LEU A 226 25.34 1.80 -3.97
CA LEU A 226 26.50 2.32 -4.72
C LEU A 226 26.08 3.04 -6.01
N LYS A 227 25.04 2.59 -6.69
CA LYS A 227 24.50 3.21 -7.90
C LYS A 227 23.55 4.39 -7.61
N SER A 228 23.22 4.66 -6.36
CA SER A 228 22.23 5.68 -6.03
C SER A 228 22.63 7.11 -6.39
N PRO A 229 23.91 7.56 -6.32
CA PRO A 229 24.28 8.91 -6.74
C PRO A 229 24.04 9.15 -8.23
N THR A 230 24.42 8.19 -9.08
CA THR A 230 24.19 8.31 -10.54
C THR A 230 22.71 8.23 -10.89
N SER A 231 21.93 7.40 -10.21
CA SER A 231 20.48 7.33 -10.37
C SER A 231 19.82 8.62 -9.91
N ALA A 232 20.25 9.21 -8.79
CA ALA A 232 19.78 10.48 -8.26
C ALA A 232 19.99 11.63 -9.25
N LEU A 233 21.17 11.70 -9.87
CA LEU A 233 21.47 12.71 -10.89
C LEU A 233 20.54 12.57 -12.11
N ARG A 234 20.34 11.34 -12.61
CA ARG A 234 19.39 11.09 -13.70
C ARG A 234 17.97 11.51 -13.34
N MET A 235 17.50 11.16 -12.14
CA MET A 235 16.18 11.56 -11.63
C MET A 235 16.06 13.09 -11.53
N ALA A 236 17.07 13.76 -10.96
CA ALA A 236 17.09 15.21 -10.82
C ALA A 236 17.00 15.91 -12.18
N LEU A 237 17.76 15.45 -13.17
CA LEU A 237 17.70 15.99 -14.53
C LEU A 237 16.34 15.74 -15.21
N ALA A 238 15.78 14.55 -15.03
CA ALA A 238 14.51 14.19 -15.65
C ALA A 238 13.30 14.91 -15.03
N THR A 239 13.35 15.22 -13.74
CA THR A 239 12.22 15.82 -12.99
C THR A 239 12.39 17.32 -12.73
N GLY A 240 13.58 17.86 -12.97
CA GLY A 240 13.93 19.25 -12.62
C GLY A 240 14.09 19.50 -11.11
N ASP A 241 14.21 18.45 -10.29
CA ASP A 241 14.32 18.57 -8.84
C ASP A 241 15.73 18.24 -8.33
N PRO A 242 16.57 19.25 -8.05
CA PRO A 242 17.93 19.03 -7.58
C PRO A 242 18.02 18.38 -6.19
N LYS A 243 16.93 18.41 -5.37
CA LYS A 243 16.90 17.79 -4.04
C LYS A 243 17.10 16.28 -4.14
N LEU A 244 16.74 15.67 -5.25
CA LEU A 244 16.90 14.24 -5.48
C LEU A 244 18.34 13.75 -5.42
N VAL A 245 19.31 14.63 -5.75
CA VAL A 245 20.74 14.31 -5.65
C VAL A 245 21.14 13.92 -4.24
N LEU A 246 20.48 14.51 -3.24
CA LEU A 246 20.71 14.18 -1.82
C LEU A 246 19.69 13.17 -1.27
N SER A 247 18.39 13.37 -1.56
CA SER A 247 17.33 12.57 -0.93
C SER A 247 17.37 11.11 -1.33
N TYR A 248 17.59 10.81 -2.60
CA TYR A 248 17.58 9.42 -3.06
C TYR A 248 18.74 8.59 -2.50
N PRO A 249 20.01 9.05 -2.47
CA PRO A 249 21.09 8.35 -1.78
C PRO A 249 20.83 8.17 -0.27
N LEU A 250 20.26 9.17 0.42
CA LEU A 250 19.88 9.03 1.83
C LEU A 250 18.84 7.93 2.05
N CYS A 251 17.81 7.85 1.21
CA CYS A 251 16.83 6.77 1.26
C CYS A 251 17.50 5.39 1.04
N ARG A 252 18.43 5.30 0.08
CA ARG A 252 19.18 4.05 -0.18
C ARG A 252 20.15 3.69 0.94
N LEU A 253 20.74 4.67 1.60
CA LEU A 253 21.56 4.46 2.80
C LEU A 253 20.70 3.93 3.97
N ALA A 254 19.53 4.52 4.19
CA ALA A 254 18.60 4.03 5.20
C ALA A 254 18.18 2.57 4.93
N MET A 255 17.89 2.23 3.67
CA MET A 255 17.56 0.86 3.26
C MET A 255 18.75 -0.11 3.51
N LEU A 256 19.99 0.31 3.19
CA LEU A 256 21.18 -0.49 3.46
C LEU A 256 21.38 -0.68 4.97
N GLY A 257 21.18 0.37 5.77
CA GLY A 257 21.26 0.27 7.23
C GLY A 257 20.24 -0.73 7.81
N GLY A 258 19.01 -0.72 7.33
CA GLY A 258 18.02 -1.73 7.72
C GLY A 258 18.41 -3.14 7.31
N TYR A 259 18.91 -3.30 6.10
CA TYR A 259 19.40 -4.61 5.58
C TYR A 259 20.52 -5.18 6.44
N LEU A 260 21.57 -4.39 6.73
CA LEU A 260 22.70 -4.82 7.54
C LEU A 260 22.34 -5.09 9.01
N HIS A 261 21.29 -4.42 9.53
CA HIS A 261 20.81 -4.67 10.89
C HIS A 261 20.10 -6.03 11.02
N ALA A 262 19.47 -6.49 9.95
CA ALA A 262 18.66 -7.71 9.93
C ALA A 262 19.41 -8.94 9.33
N SER A 263 20.58 -8.73 8.71
CA SER A 263 21.46 -9.78 8.19
C SER A 263 22.39 -10.31 9.26
#